data_32f7a68fba05b1a77f02b22dddb9fa6a
#
_entry.id   32f7a68fba05b1a77f02b22dddb9fa6a
#
_cell.length_a   1.000
_cell.length_b   1.000
_cell.length_c   1.000
_cell.angle_alpha   90.00
_cell.angle_beta   90.00
_cell.angle_gamma   90.00
#
_symmetry.space_group_name_H-M   'P 1'
#
loop_
_entity.id
_entity.type
_entity.pdbx_description
1 polymer ?
#
loop_
_entity_poly.entity_id
_entity_poly.type
_entity_poly.pdbx_seq_one_letter_code
_entity_poly.pdbx_strand_id
1 'polypeptide(L)'
;MLVHAAERPPASDRRRPHAILRAIVIPYFELPSLHLGPFTLQAFGLFAALGVYAAARIAAREASRRGLDPRPLSDFALWGVASGVVFGHLVHLFLYHPEELSDWRRALSFWEGLSSFGGLLGGVVAAVVFFRRRTIRFANYADALALGVAPGWGIARVGCFVIHDHPGVRTSFPLAVEFPASAARTLGFSGARHDLGLYDALALFSFAVVLLVLDRRGLLRGRLLAILALMYGTSRFLFDFLRASDVPYADARYLGLTPAQYFCFGLWAYGAWQLKKKEEA
;
A
#
# COMPACT_ATOMS: atom_id res chain seq x y z
N MET A 1 21.50 52.60 -56.83
CA MET A 1 21.59 52.99 -55.41
C MET A 1 20.67 52.11 -54.60
N LEU A 2 21.18 50.94 -54.21
CA LEU A 2 20.43 49.91 -53.47
C LEU A 2 20.87 49.93 -52.02
N VAL A 3 19.95 50.28 -51.11
CA VAL A 3 20.18 50.33 -49.65
C VAL A 3 20.01 48.92 -49.09
N HIS A 4 21.13 48.37 -48.62
CA HIS A 4 21.06 47.11 -47.82
C HIS A 4 20.40 47.39 -46.48
N ALA A 5 19.24 46.78 -46.25
CA ALA A 5 18.62 46.66 -44.94
C ALA A 5 19.37 45.57 -44.14
N ALA A 6 20.06 45.97 -43.08
CA ALA A 6 20.69 45.05 -42.14
C ALA A 6 19.64 44.35 -41.30
N GLU A 7 19.50 43.05 -41.46
CA GLU A 7 18.70 42.18 -40.57
C GLU A 7 19.31 42.18 -39.15
N ARG A 8 18.49 42.54 -38.16
CA ARG A 8 18.85 42.41 -36.74
C ARG A 8 18.77 40.93 -36.34
N PRO A 9 19.78 40.42 -35.63
CA PRO A 9 19.68 39.04 -35.12
C PRO A 9 18.51 38.90 -34.11
N PRO A 10 17.87 37.73 -34.05
CA PRO A 10 16.73 37.50 -33.14
C PRO A 10 17.19 37.60 -31.69
N ALA A 11 16.38 38.25 -30.88
CA ALA A 11 16.58 38.47 -29.45
C ALA A 11 16.93 37.19 -28.73
N SER A 12 18.03 37.25 -27.99
CA SER A 12 18.58 36.23 -27.10
C SER A 12 17.48 35.45 -26.35
N ASP A 13 17.56 34.17 -26.53
CA ASP A 13 16.94 33.12 -25.66
C ASP A 13 17.11 33.53 -24.19
N ARG A 14 16.08 34.13 -23.64
CA ARG A 14 15.96 34.28 -22.17
C ARG A 14 15.77 32.89 -21.59
N ARG A 15 16.88 32.24 -21.27
CA ARG A 15 16.95 31.01 -20.50
C ARG A 15 16.02 31.15 -19.33
N ARG A 16 14.92 30.43 -19.40
CA ARG A 16 13.91 30.32 -18.34
C ARG A 16 14.60 29.77 -17.08
N PRO A 17 14.42 30.38 -15.91
CA PRO A 17 15.04 29.92 -14.65
C PRO A 17 14.40 28.63 -14.11
N HIS A 18 13.81 27.79 -14.96
CA HIS A 18 13.15 26.53 -14.59
C HIS A 18 14.06 25.29 -14.67
N ALA A 19 15.37 25.47 -14.87
CA ALA A 19 16.32 24.36 -15.01
C ALA A 19 16.85 23.80 -13.68
N ILE A 20 16.48 24.34 -12.52
CA ILE A 20 17.10 23.97 -11.22
C ILE A 20 16.24 22.99 -10.40
N LEU A 21 15.00 22.77 -10.77
CA LEU A 21 14.15 21.74 -10.18
C LEU A 21 13.74 20.73 -11.28
N ARG A 22 14.69 20.15 -11.98
CA ARG A 22 14.41 18.83 -12.53
C ARG A 22 14.22 17.94 -11.29
N ALA A 23 12.97 17.73 -10.94
CA ALA A 23 12.54 16.76 -9.95
C ALA A 23 13.39 15.49 -10.13
N ILE A 24 13.82 14.88 -9.05
CA ILE A 24 14.46 13.56 -9.09
C ILE A 24 13.39 12.60 -9.60
N VAL A 25 13.30 12.47 -10.93
CA VAL A 25 12.39 11.54 -11.58
C VAL A 25 13.07 10.18 -11.54
N ILE A 26 12.37 9.20 -11.00
CA ILE A 26 12.85 7.83 -10.93
C ILE A 26 12.70 7.22 -12.33
N PRO A 27 13.79 6.73 -12.96
CA PRO A 27 13.66 6.04 -14.23
C PRO A 27 12.83 4.78 -14.05
N TYR A 28 11.94 4.49 -15.02
CA TYR A 28 11.20 3.25 -15.05
C TYR A 28 12.14 2.04 -15.11
N PHE A 29 11.82 1.01 -14.36
CA PHE A 29 12.53 -0.25 -14.36
C PHE A 29 11.51 -1.40 -14.20
N GLU A 30 11.81 -2.53 -14.77
CA GLU A 30 11.04 -3.77 -14.56
C GLU A 30 11.94 -4.81 -13.90
N LEU A 31 11.46 -5.39 -12.80
CA LEU A 31 12.09 -6.57 -12.27
C LEU A 31 11.58 -7.79 -13.04
N PRO A 32 12.50 -8.62 -13.58
CA PRO A 32 12.10 -9.80 -14.33
C PRO A 32 11.36 -10.80 -13.42
N SER A 33 10.30 -11.39 -13.95
CA SER A 33 9.69 -12.56 -13.31
C SER A 33 10.62 -13.76 -13.46
N LEU A 34 10.80 -14.53 -12.38
CA LEU A 34 11.61 -15.73 -12.39
C LEU A 34 10.72 -16.94 -12.70
N HIS A 35 10.97 -17.56 -13.86
CA HIS A 35 10.26 -18.76 -14.28
C HIS A 35 10.98 -20.02 -13.76
N LEU A 36 10.36 -20.73 -12.83
CA LEU A 36 10.84 -21.99 -12.25
C LEU A 36 9.95 -23.13 -12.72
N GLY A 37 10.17 -23.61 -13.94
CA GLY A 37 9.31 -24.61 -14.57
C GLY A 37 7.88 -24.07 -14.77
N PRO A 38 6.84 -24.74 -14.23
CA PRO A 38 5.46 -24.27 -14.35
C PRO A 38 5.13 -23.08 -13.42
N PHE A 39 6.02 -22.73 -12.51
CA PHE A 39 5.80 -21.67 -11.54
C PHE A 39 6.49 -20.36 -11.98
N THR A 40 5.75 -19.27 -11.95
CA THR A 40 6.28 -17.93 -12.17
C THR A 40 6.34 -17.19 -10.83
N LEU A 41 7.54 -16.94 -10.33
CA LEU A 41 7.75 -16.13 -9.14
C LEU A 41 7.81 -14.65 -9.55
N GLN A 42 6.80 -13.90 -9.20
CA GLN A 42 6.77 -12.46 -9.39
C GLN A 42 7.45 -11.75 -8.22
N ALA A 43 8.13 -10.65 -8.49
CA ALA A 43 8.79 -9.84 -7.48
C ALA A 43 7.82 -9.43 -6.34
N PHE A 44 6.59 -9.06 -6.66
CA PHE A 44 5.57 -8.73 -5.67
C PHE A 44 5.35 -9.87 -4.65
N GLY A 45 5.19 -11.12 -5.12
CA GLY A 45 4.98 -12.28 -4.23
C GLY A 45 6.14 -12.48 -3.26
N LEU A 46 7.38 -12.27 -3.71
CA LEU A 46 8.56 -12.34 -2.84
C LEU A 46 8.54 -11.25 -1.75
N PHE A 47 8.30 -9.99 -2.12
CA PHE A 47 8.22 -8.89 -1.15
C PHE A 47 7.02 -9.05 -0.19
N ALA A 48 5.88 -9.54 -0.67
CA ALA A 48 4.72 -9.84 0.17
C ALA A 48 5.06 -10.93 1.21
N ALA A 49 5.70 -12.03 0.79
CA ALA A 49 6.13 -13.10 1.69
C ALA A 49 7.16 -12.61 2.73
N LEU A 50 8.17 -11.84 2.30
CA LEU A 50 9.15 -11.22 3.19
C LEU A 50 8.47 -10.25 4.16
N GLY A 51 7.49 -9.48 3.70
CA GLY A 51 6.72 -8.56 4.52
C GLY A 51 5.93 -9.28 5.61
N VAL A 52 5.23 -10.35 5.27
CA VAL A 52 4.50 -11.20 6.24
C VAL A 52 5.47 -11.83 7.25
N TYR A 53 6.58 -12.38 6.77
CA TYR A 53 7.60 -12.96 7.65
C TYR A 53 8.17 -11.92 8.62
N ALA A 54 8.53 -10.74 8.12
CA ALA A 54 9.04 -9.64 8.94
C ALA A 54 7.99 -9.18 9.98
N ALA A 55 6.73 -9.01 9.55
CA ALA A 55 5.63 -8.65 10.45
C ALA A 55 5.47 -9.67 11.58
N ALA A 56 5.41 -10.96 11.26
CA ALA A 56 5.26 -12.04 12.24
C ALA A 56 6.45 -12.09 13.21
N ARG A 57 7.69 -11.97 12.70
CA ARG A 57 8.91 -12.01 13.52
C ARG A 57 9.04 -10.81 14.45
N ILE A 58 8.72 -9.61 13.96
CA ILE A 58 8.77 -8.39 14.79
C ILE A 58 7.66 -8.45 15.83
N ALA A 59 6.42 -8.78 15.45
CA ALA A 59 5.31 -8.88 16.38
C ALA A 59 5.56 -9.94 17.47
N ALA A 60 6.10 -11.11 17.11
CA ALA A 60 6.45 -12.14 18.07
C ALA A 60 7.55 -11.68 19.08
N ARG A 61 8.60 -10.99 18.58
CA ARG A 61 9.63 -10.41 19.45
C ARG A 61 9.07 -9.36 20.40
N GLU A 62 8.19 -8.49 19.90
CA GLU A 62 7.57 -7.45 20.71
C GLU A 62 6.60 -8.03 21.74
N ALA A 63 5.87 -9.11 21.42
CA ALA A 63 5.08 -9.85 22.40
C ALA A 63 5.95 -10.45 23.50
N SER A 64 7.05 -11.14 23.15
CA SER A 64 8.00 -11.70 24.13
C SER A 64 8.61 -10.62 25.03
N ARG A 65 8.94 -9.44 24.48
CA ARG A 65 9.44 -8.30 25.28
C ARG A 65 8.42 -7.78 26.31
N ARG A 66 7.14 -8.00 26.05
CA ARG A 66 6.02 -7.66 26.95
C ARG A 66 5.65 -8.80 27.89
N GLY A 67 6.42 -9.90 27.91
CA GLY A 67 6.13 -11.08 28.73
C GLY A 67 4.93 -11.92 28.22
N LEU A 68 4.53 -11.72 26.95
CA LEU A 68 3.45 -12.48 26.34
C LEU A 68 4.02 -13.70 25.57
N ASP A 69 3.24 -14.78 25.48
CA ASP A 69 3.55 -15.90 24.58
C ASP A 69 3.55 -15.42 23.11
N PRO A 70 4.65 -15.56 22.36
CA PRO A 70 4.72 -15.14 20.97
C PRO A 70 4.00 -16.09 19.99
N ARG A 71 3.73 -17.35 20.39
CA ARG A 71 3.15 -18.39 19.51
C ARG A 71 1.84 -17.98 18.85
N PRO A 72 0.87 -17.35 19.57
CA PRO A 72 -0.36 -16.93 18.94
C PRO A 72 -0.16 -15.99 17.74
N LEU A 73 0.87 -15.14 17.74
CA LEU A 73 1.15 -14.23 16.62
C LEU A 73 1.75 -14.97 15.42
N SER A 74 2.61 -15.95 15.67
CA SER A 74 3.17 -16.78 14.60
C SER A 74 2.09 -17.65 13.94
N ASP A 75 1.20 -18.26 14.73
CA ASP A 75 0.06 -19.03 14.23
C ASP A 75 -0.93 -18.14 13.47
N PHE A 76 -1.21 -16.96 14.02
CA PHE A 76 -2.12 -15.98 13.40
C PHE A 76 -1.64 -15.53 12.02
N ALA A 77 -0.32 -15.45 11.79
CA ALA A 77 0.21 -15.03 10.48
C ALA A 77 -0.31 -15.92 9.34
N LEU A 78 -0.37 -17.24 9.53
CA LEU A 78 -0.92 -18.18 8.53
C LEU A 78 -2.41 -17.96 8.30
N TRP A 79 -3.20 -17.80 9.38
CA TRP A 79 -4.63 -17.51 9.28
C TRP A 79 -4.90 -16.17 8.63
N GLY A 80 -4.10 -15.15 8.97
CA GLY A 80 -4.17 -13.82 8.37
C GLY A 80 -3.91 -13.84 6.87
N VAL A 81 -2.88 -14.56 6.41
CA VAL A 81 -2.57 -14.70 4.99
C VAL A 81 -3.68 -15.45 4.26
N ALA A 82 -4.11 -16.62 4.75
CA ALA A 82 -5.16 -17.42 4.10
C ALA A 82 -6.47 -16.63 3.99
N SER A 83 -6.90 -16.00 5.07
CA SER A 83 -8.10 -15.16 5.08
C SER A 83 -7.91 -13.92 4.21
N GLY A 84 -6.72 -13.31 4.23
CA GLY A 84 -6.40 -12.15 3.41
C GLY A 84 -6.50 -12.44 1.91
N VAL A 85 -6.02 -13.59 1.45
CA VAL A 85 -6.17 -14.02 0.05
C VAL A 85 -7.64 -14.21 -0.31
N VAL A 86 -8.41 -14.95 0.50
CA VAL A 86 -9.83 -15.20 0.23
C VAL A 86 -10.61 -13.90 0.16
N PHE A 87 -10.51 -13.06 1.20
CA PHE A 87 -11.23 -11.78 1.22
C PHE A 87 -10.69 -10.77 0.22
N GLY A 88 -9.37 -10.81 -0.08
CA GLY A 88 -8.75 -10.02 -1.13
C GLY A 88 -9.41 -10.27 -2.48
N HIS A 89 -9.59 -11.53 -2.82
CA HIS A 89 -10.26 -11.95 -4.05
C HIS A 89 -11.76 -11.65 -4.04
N LEU A 90 -12.47 -11.93 -2.95
CA LEU A 90 -13.88 -11.61 -2.83
C LEU A 90 -14.15 -10.10 -3.00
N VAL A 91 -13.38 -9.25 -2.33
CA VAL A 91 -13.54 -7.78 -2.46
C VAL A 91 -13.18 -7.31 -3.87
N HIS A 92 -12.15 -7.91 -4.51
CA HIS A 92 -11.83 -7.64 -5.90
C HIS A 92 -13.04 -7.92 -6.81
N LEU A 93 -13.61 -9.11 -6.73
CA LEU A 93 -14.75 -9.52 -7.55
C LEU A 93 -16.02 -8.69 -7.30
N PHE A 94 -16.38 -8.46 -6.03
CA PHE A 94 -17.67 -7.84 -5.73
C PHE A 94 -17.66 -6.30 -5.80
N LEU A 95 -16.51 -5.65 -5.52
CA LEU A 95 -16.45 -4.20 -5.38
C LEU A 95 -15.61 -3.50 -6.46
N TYR A 96 -14.66 -4.20 -7.08
CA TYR A 96 -13.79 -3.60 -8.08
C TYR A 96 -14.13 -4.06 -9.50
N HIS A 97 -14.41 -5.36 -9.68
CA HIS A 97 -14.64 -5.99 -10.99
C HIS A 97 -15.83 -6.93 -10.98
N PRO A 98 -17.07 -6.43 -10.70
CA PRO A 98 -18.25 -7.29 -10.64
C PRO A 98 -18.57 -7.98 -11.97
N GLU A 99 -18.07 -7.46 -13.10
CA GLU A 99 -18.20 -8.07 -14.42
C GLU A 99 -17.52 -9.43 -14.53
N GLU A 100 -16.46 -9.68 -13.73
CA GLU A 100 -15.74 -10.96 -13.73
C GLU A 100 -16.53 -12.09 -13.10
N LEU A 101 -17.56 -11.80 -12.31
CA LEU A 101 -18.46 -12.80 -11.72
C LEU A 101 -19.23 -13.62 -12.78
N SER A 102 -19.34 -13.11 -14.01
CA SER A 102 -20.00 -13.82 -15.11
C SER A 102 -19.15 -14.98 -15.66
N ASP A 103 -17.83 -14.98 -15.40
CA ASP A 103 -16.90 -16.06 -15.77
C ASP A 103 -16.46 -16.82 -14.51
N TRP A 104 -17.07 -18.01 -14.29
CA TRP A 104 -16.78 -18.85 -13.13
C TRP A 104 -15.29 -19.24 -13.00
N ARG A 105 -14.54 -19.29 -14.12
CA ARG A 105 -13.11 -19.61 -14.10
C ARG A 105 -12.32 -18.47 -13.48
N ARG A 106 -12.64 -17.21 -13.83
CA ARG A 106 -12.04 -16.03 -13.21
C ARG A 106 -12.47 -15.90 -11.76
N ALA A 107 -13.75 -16.13 -11.47
CA ALA A 107 -14.27 -16.10 -10.11
C ALA A 107 -13.62 -17.12 -9.16
N LEU A 108 -13.04 -18.21 -9.66
CA LEU A 108 -12.28 -19.19 -8.88
C LEU A 108 -10.76 -19.03 -8.93
N SER A 109 -10.25 -18.05 -9.69
CA SER A 109 -8.82 -17.79 -9.83
C SER A 109 -8.27 -16.93 -8.69
N PHE A 110 -8.13 -17.49 -7.48
CA PHE A 110 -7.68 -16.78 -6.27
C PHE A 110 -6.30 -16.11 -6.37
N TRP A 111 -5.55 -16.39 -7.41
CA TRP A 111 -4.24 -15.80 -7.69
C TRP A 111 -4.31 -14.60 -8.64
N GLU A 112 -5.47 -14.32 -9.21
CA GLU A 112 -5.74 -13.19 -10.09
C GLU A 112 -6.65 -12.20 -9.36
N GLY A 113 -6.31 -10.92 -9.42
CA GLY A 113 -7.13 -9.87 -8.84
C GLY A 113 -7.27 -9.94 -7.32
N LEU A 114 -6.34 -9.33 -6.61
CA LEU A 114 -6.36 -9.23 -5.14
C LEU A 114 -6.49 -7.78 -4.70
N SER A 115 -7.57 -7.47 -3.99
CA SER A 115 -7.73 -6.17 -3.34
C SER A 115 -6.94 -6.11 -2.02
N SER A 116 -6.08 -5.13 -1.86
CA SER A 116 -5.36 -4.88 -0.61
C SER A 116 -6.31 -4.64 0.57
N PHE A 117 -7.46 -4.00 0.32
CA PHE A 117 -8.48 -3.77 1.34
C PHE A 117 -9.26 -5.03 1.69
N GLY A 118 -9.52 -5.88 0.70
CA GLY A 118 -10.04 -7.22 0.96
C GLY A 118 -9.07 -8.00 1.84
N GLY A 119 -7.78 -7.93 1.55
CA GLY A 119 -6.73 -8.51 2.39
C GLY A 119 -6.75 -7.99 3.83
N LEU A 120 -6.89 -6.68 4.02
CA LEU A 120 -7.01 -6.07 5.35
C LEU A 120 -8.28 -6.54 6.06
N LEU A 121 -9.42 -6.55 5.38
CA LEU A 121 -10.69 -7.06 5.93
C LEU A 121 -10.56 -8.52 6.35
N GLY A 122 -9.97 -9.35 5.50
CA GLY A 122 -9.68 -10.75 5.81
C GLY A 122 -8.78 -10.91 7.03
N GLY A 123 -7.75 -10.08 7.15
CA GLY A 123 -6.88 -10.04 8.33
C GLY A 123 -7.64 -9.69 9.61
N VAL A 124 -8.56 -8.72 9.54
CA VAL A 124 -9.43 -8.34 10.68
C VAL A 124 -10.37 -9.49 11.05
N VAL A 125 -11.04 -10.10 10.07
CA VAL A 125 -11.93 -11.26 10.30
C VAL A 125 -11.14 -12.41 10.91
N ALA A 126 -9.97 -12.74 10.35
CA ALA A 126 -9.08 -13.77 10.90
C ALA A 126 -8.70 -13.46 12.35
N ALA A 127 -8.34 -12.20 12.67
CA ALA A 127 -7.99 -11.80 14.02
C ALA A 127 -9.16 -12.02 14.98
N VAL A 128 -10.36 -11.54 14.63
CA VAL A 128 -11.55 -11.71 15.46
C VAL A 128 -11.85 -13.18 15.71
N VAL A 129 -11.84 -14.01 14.66
CA VAL A 129 -12.15 -15.45 14.77
C VAL A 129 -11.06 -16.19 15.54
N PHE A 130 -9.80 -15.97 15.21
CA PHE A 130 -8.66 -16.66 15.79
C PHE A 130 -8.53 -16.39 17.31
N PHE A 131 -8.51 -15.10 17.69
CA PHE A 131 -8.33 -14.74 19.10
C PHE A 131 -9.54 -15.11 19.96
N ARG A 132 -10.78 -14.98 19.42
CA ARG A 132 -11.99 -15.43 20.12
C ARG A 132 -12.01 -16.95 20.33
N ARG A 133 -11.71 -17.75 19.30
CA ARG A 133 -11.71 -19.21 19.40
C ARG A 133 -10.66 -19.75 20.36
N ARG A 134 -9.54 -19.05 20.50
CA ARG A 134 -8.46 -19.42 21.43
C ARG A 134 -8.61 -18.78 22.81
N THR A 135 -9.68 -18.03 23.07
CA THR A 135 -9.92 -17.32 24.35
C THR A 135 -8.77 -16.37 24.74
N ILE A 136 -8.06 -15.83 23.75
CA ILE A 136 -6.93 -14.91 23.95
C ILE A 136 -7.43 -13.48 23.80
N ARG A 137 -7.11 -12.60 24.75
CA ARG A 137 -7.43 -11.18 24.66
C ARG A 137 -6.59 -10.50 23.59
N PHE A 138 -7.21 -10.17 22.45
CA PHE A 138 -6.55 -9.49 21.33
C PHE A 138 -5.85 -8.19 21.76
N ALA A 139 -6.46 -7.42 22.67
CA ALA A 139 -5.92 -6.15 23.15
C ALA A 139 -4.49 -6.28 23.69
N ASN A 140 -4.13 -7.40 24.30
CA ASN A 140 -2.78 -7.63 24.83
C ASN A 140 -1.73 -7.71 23.71
N TYR A 141 -2.13 -8.14 22.52
CA TYR A 141 -1.25 -8.35 21.36
C TYR A 141 -1.33 -7.22 20.33
N ALA A 142 -2.30 -6.31 20.45
CA ALA A 142 -2.58 -5.28 19.45
C ALA A 142 -1.37 -4.36 19.18
N ASP A 143 -0.66 -3.94 20.22
CA ASP A 143 0.54 -3.10 20.08
C ASP A 143 1.69 -3.84 19.42
N ALA A 144 1.92 -5.11 19.79
CA ALA A 144 2.93 -5.94 19.17
C ALA A 144 2.64 -6.18 17.69
N LEU A 145 1.36 -6.39 17.35
CA LEU A 145 0.91 -6.48 15.96
C LEU A 145 1.14 -5.18 15.19
N ALA A 146 0.81 -4.03 15.76
CA ALA A 146 1.02 -2.74 15.10
C ALA A 146 2.49 -2.51 14.75
N LEU A 147 3.40 -2.82 15.68
CA LEU A 147 4.84 -2.68 15.49
C LEU A 147 5.40 -3.65 14.44
N GLY A 148 4.78 -4.81 14.24
CA GLY A 148 5.16 -5.75 13.20
C GLY A 148 4.52 -5.43 11.84
N VAL A 149 3.22 -5.14 11.84
CA VAL A 149 2.43 -4.93 10.61
C VAL A 149 2.92 -3.70 9.84
N ALA A 150 3.20 -2.58 10.50
CA ALA A 150 3.62 -1.36 9.81
C ALA A 150 4.86 -1.56 8.92
N PRO A 151 6.01 -2.05 9.43
CA PRO A 151 7.18 -2.30 8.58
C PRO A 151 6.98 -3.47 7.62
N GLY A 152 6.29 -4.54 8.03
CA GLY A 152 6.03 -5.68 7.16
C GLY A 152 5.17 -5.31 5.95
N TRP A 153 4.12 -4.52 6.17
CA TRP A 153 3.31 -4.00 5.06
C TRP A 153 4.11 -3.03 4.19
N GLY A 154 4.98 -2.20 4.79
CA GLY A 154 5.91 -1.35 4.04
C GLY A 154 6.78 -2.16 3.08
N ILE A 155 7.32 -3.31 3.52
CA ILE A 155 8.08 -4.23 2.65
C ILE A 155 7.22 -4.75 1.51
N ALA A 156 5.97 -5.17 1.76
CA ALA A 156 5.05 -5.61 0.71
C ALA A 156 4.76 -4.48 -0.30
N ARG A 157 4.67 -3.22 0.15
CA ARG A 157 4.46 -2.04 -0.71
C ARG A 157 5.68 -1.69 -1.56
N VAL A 158 6.90 -2.03 -1.11
CA VAL A 158 8.07 -2.03 -2.01
C VAL A 158 7.85 -3.01 -3.15
N GLY A 159 7.23 -4.17 -2.91
CA GLY A 159 6.82 -5.10 -3.96
C GLY A 159 5.90 -4.47 -5.00
N CYS A 160 4.88 -3.69 -4.58
CA CYS A 160 4.03 -2.92 -5.48
C CYS A 160 4.83 -1.89 -6.29
N PHE A 161 5.75 -1.18 -5.65
CA PHE A 161 6.60 -0.19 -6.31
C PHE A 161 7.46 -0.82 -7.41
N VAL A 162 8.09 -1.96 -7.16
CA VAL A 162 9.02 -2.59 -8.12
C VAL A 162 8.33 -3.26 -9.33
N ILE A 163 7.01 -3.47 -9.26
CA ILE A 163 6.21 -3.93 -10.39
C ILE A 163 5.31 -2.83 -10.98
N HIS A 164 5.31 -1.65 -10.38
CA HIS A 164 4.55 -0.46 -10.80
C HIS A 164 3.04 -0.72 -11.04
N ASP A 165 2.42 -1.56 -10.19
CA ASP A 165 1.01 -1.95 -10.30
C ASP A 165 0.02 -0.88 -9.81
N HIS A 166 0.52 0.21 -9.22
CA HIS A 166 -0.28 1.29 -8.64
C HIS A 166 0.07 2.66 -9.23
N PRO A 167 -0.05 2.86 -10.57
CA PRO A 167 0.24 4.14 -11.19
C PRO A 167 -0.76 5.21 -10.73
N GLY A 168 -0.24 6.40 -10.49
CA GLY A 168 -1.04 7.58 -10.19
C GLY A 168 -1.26 8.47 -11.41
N VAL A 169 -1.88 9.62 -11.19
CA VAL A 169 -2.05 10.65 -12.21
C VAL A 169 -0.70 11.20 -12.68
N ARG A 170 -0.68 11.80 -13.88
CA ARG A 170 0.50 12.47 -14.42
C ARG A 170 0.95 13.59 -13.48
N THR A 171 2.26 13.73 -13.32
CA THR A 171 2.81 14.71 -12.38
C THR A 171 4.22 15.15 -12.76
N SER A 172 4.61 16.32 -12.29
CA SER A 172 6.00 16.80 -12.25
C SER A 172 6.59 16.77 -10.83
N PHE A 173 5.91 16.09 -9.90
CA PHE A 173 6.36 16.00 -8.51
C PHE A 173 7.68 15.22 -8.39
N PRO A 174 8.58 15.60 -7.48
CA PRO A 174 9.74 14.79 -7.13
C PRO A 174 9.30 13.37 -6.75
N LEU A 175 10.10 12.36 -7.10
CA LEU A 175 9.79 10.92 -6.92
C LEU A 175 8.69 10.38 -7.86
N ALA A 176 8.32 11.12 -8.93
CA ALA A 176 7.56 10.54 -10.02
C ALA A 176 8.38 9.43 -10.72
N VAL A 177 7.71 8.43 -11.24
CA VAL A 177 8.32 7.41 -12.13
C VAL A 177 8.09 7.84 -13.57
N GLU A 178 9.15 7.87 -14.38
CA GLU A 178 9.09 8.20 -15.80
C GLU A 178 8.86 6.93 -16.63
N PHE A 179 7.62 6.70 -17.01
CA PHE A 179 7.25 5.56 -17.86
C PHE A 179 7.61 5.87 -19.32
N PRO A 180 8.43 5.02 -19.98
CA PRO A 180 8.89 5.27 -21.35
C PRO A 180 7.70 5.21 -22.33
N ALA A 181 7.88 5.83 -23.51
CA ALA A 181 6.84 5.80 -24.56
C ALA A 181 6.49 4.36 -25.01
N SER A 182 7.42 3.40 -24.89
CA SER A 182 7.18 1.98 -25.16
C SER A 182 6.16 1.37 -24.20
N ALA A 183 6.09 1.83 -22.96
CA ALA A 183 5.13 1.35 -21.96
C ALA A 183 3.68 1.64 -22.34
N ALA A 184 3.43 2.64 -23.20
CA ALA A 184 2.07 2.94 -23.67
C ALA A 184 1.43 1.76 -24.42
N ARG A 185 2.22 0.87 -25.05
CA ARG A 185 1.72 -0.31 -25.74
C ARG A 185 1.36 -1.46 -24.81
N THR A 186 2.06 -1.61 -23.71
CA THR A 186 1.89 -2.73 -22.74
C THR A 186 1.02 -2.34 -21.56
N LEU A 187 1.20 -1.13 -21.03
CA LEU A 187 0.50 -0.65 -19.85
C LEU A 187 -0.69 0.28 -20.16
N GLY A 188 -0.80 0.77 -21.41
CA GLY A 188 -1.84 1.72 -21.82
C GLY A 188 -1.55 3.18 -21.47
N PHE A 189 -0.37 3.50 -20.91
CA PHE A 189 0.03 4.85 -20.51
C PHE A 189 1.55 5.06 -20.56
N SER A 190 2.00 6.32 -20.52
CA SER A 190 3.41 6.72 -20.49
C SER A 190 3.60 8.07 -19.80
N GLY A 191 4.85 8.52 -19.66
CA GLY A 191 5.23 9.81 -19.05
C GLY A 191 5.36 9.73 -17.53
N ALA A 192 5.72 10.86 -16.91
CA ALA A 192 5.95 10.94 -15.48
C ALA A 192 4.64 10.84 -14.70
N ARG A 193 4.56 9.90 -13.76
CA ARG A 193 3.38 9.63 -12.92
C ARG A 193 3.77 9.43 -11.46
N HIS A 194 2.84 9.72 -10.56
CA HIS A 194 2.96 9.24 -9.19
C HIS A 194 3.01 7.72 -9.16
N ASP A 195 3.80 7.16 -8.24
CA ASP A 195 3.78 5.72 -7.93
C ASP A 195 3.29 5.54 -6.49
N LEU A 196 2.07 5.02 -6.36
CA LEU A 196 1.42 4.92 -5.05
C LEU A 196 1.98 3.76 -4.21
N GLY A 197 2.61 2.76 -4.85
CA GLY A 197 3.36 1.72 -4.15
C GLY A 197 4.54 2.30 -3.37
N LEU A 198 5.30 3.22 -4.00
CA LEU A 198 6.40 3.93 -3.36
C LEU A 198 5.90 4.80 -2.19
N TYR A 199 4.83 5.57 -2.40
CA TYR A 199 4.32 6.48 -1.38
C TYR A 199 3.76 5.73 -0.16
N ASP A 200 3.01 4.65 -0.40
CA ASP A 200 2.54 3.76 0.66
C ASP A 200 3.71 3.12 1.44
N ALA A 201 4.78 2.69 0.75
CA ALA A 201 5.96 2.12 1.40
C ALA A 201 6.64 3.15 2.31
N LEU A 202 6.91 4.36 1.80
CA LEU A 202 7.54 5.45 2.56
C LEU A 202 6.69 5.85 3.77
N ALA A 203 5.37 5.96 3.60
CA ALA A 203 4.44 6.26 4.68
C ALA A 203 4.48 5.18 5.76
N LEU A 204 4.38 3.90 5.39
CA LEU A 204 4.38 2.78 6.33
C LEU A 204 5.70 2.63 7.09
N PHE A 205 6.85 2.85 6.47
CA PHE A 205 8.13 2.88 7.18
C PHE A 205 8.20 4.07 8.14
N SER A 206 7.68 5.24 7.75
CA SER A 206 7.59 6.40 8.63
C SER A 206 6.68 6.11 9.83
N PHE A 207 5.54 5.44 9.60
CA PHE A 207 4.63 5.01 10.66
C PHE A 207 5.29 4.00 11.60
N ALA A 208 6.05 3.05 11.07
CA ALA A 208 6.81 2.10 11.88
C ALA A 208 7.80 2.82 12.83
N VAL A 209 8.49 3.85 12.34
CA VAL A 209 9.38 4.67 13.17
C VAL A 209 8.59 5.42 14.25
N VAL A 210 7.48 6.06 13.89
CA VAL A 210 6.62 6.78 14.85
C VAL A 210 6.11 5.83 15.94
N LEU A 211 5.57 4.67 15.56
CA LEU A 211 5.06 3.67 16.51
C LEU A 211 6.18 3.16 17.43
N LEU A 212 7.36 2.90 16.89
CA LEU A 212 8.51 2.48 17.67
C LEU A 212 8.94 3.55 18.69
N VAL A 213 8.96 4.82 18.29
CA VAL A 213 9.29 5.93 19.19
C VAL A 213 8.24 6.06 20.30
N LEU A 214 6.94 5.98 19.98
CA LEU A 214 5.85 6.01 20.94
C LEU A 214 5.99 4.85 21.95
N ASP A 215 6.22 3.63 21.46
CA ASP A 215 6.41 2.46 22.30
C ASP A 215 7.60 2.60 23.25
N ARG A 216 8.77 3.01 22.70
CA ARG A 216 10.01 3.15 23.50
C ARG A 216 9.89 4.26 24.56
N ARG A 217 9.11 5.29 24.30
CA ARG A 217 8.82 6.34 25.28
C ARG A 217 7.70 5.96 26.25
N GLY A 218 7.08 4.78 26.10
CA GLY A 218 5.95 4.35 26.94
C GLY A 218 4.66 5.12 26.70
N LEU A 219 4.58 5.85 25.57
CA LEU A 219 3.41 6.65 25.21
C LEU A 219 2.37 5.80 24.49
N LEU A 220 1.10 6.04 24.80
CA LEU A 220 -0.05 5.42 24.11
C LEU A 220 -0.01 3.87 24.12
N ARG A 221 0.50 3.26 25.19
CA ARG A 221 0.48 1.81 25.37
C ARG A 221 -0.95 1.28 25.29
N GLY A 222 -1.14 0.15 24.63
CA GLY A 222 -2.46 -0.42 24.34
C GLY A 222 -3.23 0.28 23.22
N ARG A 223 -2.65 1.31 22.58
CA ARG A 223 -3.30 2.15 21.56
C ARG A 223 -2.52 2.24 20.24
N LEU A 224 -1.37 1.59 20.10
CA LEU A 224 -0.51 1.70 18.90
C LEU A 224 -1.22 1.22 17.64
N LEU A 225 -2.05 0.17 17.74
CA LEU A 225 -2.85 -0.29 16.60
C LEU A 225 -3.90 0.75 16.16
N ALA A 226 -4.49 1.48 17.11
CA ALA A 226 -5.42 2.55 16.80
C ALA A 226 -4.71 3.72 16.10
N ILE A 227 -3.51 4.09 16.57
CA ILE A 227 -2.68 5.11 15.92
C ILE A 227 -2.31 4.67 14.50
N LEU A 228 -1.88 3.43 14.30
CA LEU A 228 -1.59 2.90 12.96
C LEU A 228 -2.82 2.98 12.05
N ALA A 229 -4.01 2.60 12.55
CA ALA A 229 -5.25 2.67 11.79
C ALA A 229 -5.59 4.10 11.35
N LEU A 230 -5.41 5.09 12.23
CA LEU A 230 -5.62 6.50 11.91
C LEU A 230 -4.60 7.01 10.88
N MET A 231 -3.32 6.75 11.10
CA MET A 231 -2.25 7.19 10.20
C MET A 231 -2.40 6.57 8.81
N TYR A 232 -2.61 5.25 8.75
CA TYR A 232 -2.77 4.54 7.48
C TYR A 232 -4.08 4.93 6.79
N GLY A 233 -5.20 4.99 7.51
CA GLY A 233 -6.47 5.43 6.95
C GLY A 233 -6.37 6.83 6.34
N THR A 234 -5.65 7.75 6.99
CA THR A 234 -5.47 9.12 6.50
C THR A 234 -4.58 9.17 5.26
N SER A 235 -3.39 8.55 5.31
CA SER A 235 -2.49 8.53 4.15
C SER A 235 -3.14 7.85 2.95
N ARG A 236 -3.78 6.72 3.17
CA ARG A 236 -4.44 5.97 2.12
C ARG A 236 -5.60 6.73 1.49
N PHE A 237 -6.44 7.38 2.30
CA PHE A 237 -7.53 8.21 1.80
C PHE A 237 -7.02 9.33 0.89
N LEU A 238 -5.92 9.99 1.27
CA LEU A 238 -5.32 11.07 0.51
C LEU A 238 -4.64 10.56 -0.77
N PHE A 239 -3.87 9.47 -0.70
CA PHE A 239 -3.16 8.92 -1.85
C PHE A 239 -4.11 8.41 -2.92
N ASP A 240 -5.30 7.94 -2.56
CA ASP A 240 -6.26 7.44 -3.53
C ASP A 240 -6.84 8.53 -4.44
N PHE A 241 -6.76 9.82 -4.07
CA PHE A 241 -7.05 10.91 -5.00
C PHE A 241 -5.98 11.08 -6.09
N LEU A 242 -4.76 10.60 -5.83
CA LEU A 242 -3.68 10.61 -6.82
C LEU A 242 -3.73 9.39 -7.75
N ARG A 243 -4.67 8.46 -7.56
CA ARG A 243 -4.79 7.24 -8.37
C ARG A 243 -5.21 7.58 -9.79
N ALA A 244 -4.55 6.95 -10.77
CA ALA A 244 -4.86 7.15 -12.18
C ALA A 244 -6.29 6.71 -12.50
N SER A 245 -7.00 7.55 -13.23
CA SER A 245 -8.34 7.26 -13.80
C SER A 245 -8.31 7.12 -15.33
N ASP A 246 -7.14 7.38 -15.92
CA ASP A 246 -6.86 7.35 -17.37
C ASP A 246 -6.10 6.09 -17.80
N VAL A 247 -6.23 5.01 -17.04
CA VAL A 247 -5.63 3.71 -17.33
C VAL A 247 -6.71 2.66 -17.57
N PRO A 248 -6.45 1.61 -18.38
CA PRO A 248 -7.46 0.61 -18.74
C PRO A 248 -8.07 -0.15 -17.54
N TYR A 249 -7.32 -0.24 -16.45
CA TYR A 249 -7.69 -0.94 -15.20
C TYR A 249 -7.90 0.05 -14.04
N ALA A 250 -8.44 1.24 -14.33
CA ALA A 250 -8.75 2.21 -13.28
C ALA A 250 -9.79 1.65 -12.30
N ASP A 251 -9.58 1.94 -11.02
CA ASP A 251 -10.51 1.50 -9.96
C ASP A 251 -11.89 2.11 -10.14
N ALA A 252 -12.94 1.31 -9.90
CA ALA A 252 -14.30 1.80 -9.82
C ALA A 252 -14.44 2.90 -8.74
N ARG A 253 -15.26 3.90 -9.02
CA ARG A 253 -15.56 4.98 -8.07
C ARG A 253 -17.05 5.06 -7.82
N TYR A 254 -17.45 5.06 -6.55
CA TYR A 254 -18.82 5.21 -6.10
C TYR A 254 -18.95 6.57 -5.42
N LEU A 255 -19.84 7.42 -5.91
CA LEU A 255 -19.97 8.81 -5.46
C LEU A 255 -18.62 9.58 -5.44
N GLY A 256 -17.75 9.29 -6.41
CA GLY A 256 -16.44 9.93 -6.53
C GLY A 256 -15.32 9.34 -5.67
N LEU A 257 -15.61 8.39 -4.79
CA LEU A 257 -14.64 7.71 -3.92
C LEU A 257 -14.41 6.27 -4.37
N THR A 258 -13.19 5.78 -4.17
CA THR A 258 -12.84 4.38 -4.39
C THR A 258 -13.35 3.50 -3.23
N PRO A 259 -13.51 2.19 -3.42
CA PRO A 259 -13.82 1.27 -2.32
C PRO A 259 -12.82 1.39 -1.17
N ALA A 260 -11.55 1.62 -1.47
CA ALA A 260 -10.50 1.83 -0.48
C ALA A 260 -10.77 3.04 0.43
N GLN A 261 -11.26 4.15 -0.13
CA GLN A 261 -11.59 5.34 0.65
C GLN A 261 -12.77 5.10 1.60
N TYR A 262 -13.74 4.28 1.23
CA TYR A 262 -14.82 3.89 2.14
C TYR A 262 -14.30 3.05 3.33
N PHE A 263 -13.37 2.14 3.10
CA PHE A 263 -12.74 1.40 4.21
C PHE A 263 -11.95 2.30 5.16
N CYS A 264 -11.40 3.44 4.70
CA CYS A 264 -10.71 4.38 5.56
C CYS A 264 -11.62 4.97 6.64
N PHE A 265 -12.92 5.16 6.36
CA PHE A 265 -13.88 5.57 7.40
C PHE A 265 -13.97 4.55 8.54
N GLY A 266 -13.93 3.26 8.23
CA GLY A 266 -13.89 2.19 9.23
C GLY A 266 -12.61 2.24 10.08
N LEU A 267 -11.46 2.51 9.47
CA LEU A 267 -10.20 2.66 10.18
C LEU A 267 -10.21 3.88 11.11
N TRP A 268 -10.75 5.00 10.66
CA TRP A 268 -10.91 6.20 11.50
C TRP A 268 -11.88 5.98 12.64
N ALA A 269 -13.03 5.34 12.38
CA ALA A 269 -14.00 5.01 13.41
C ALA A 269 -13.39 4.12 14.50
N TYR A 270 -12.67 3.05 14.09
CA TYR A 270 -11.95 2.17 15.01
C TYR A 270 -10.89 2.93 15.81
N GLY A 271 -10.04 3.70 15.15
CA GLY A 271 -8.97 4.45 15.79
C GLY A 271 -9.50 5.46 16.79
N ALA A 272 -10.52 6.25 16.39
CA ALA A 272 -11.15 7.24 17.26
C ALA A 272 -11.87 6.60 18.48
N TRP A 273 -12.55 5.48 18.24
CA TRP A 273 -13.21 4.72 19.31
C TRP A 273 -12.22 4.21 20.34
N GLN A 274 -11.11 3.59 19.91
CA GLN A 274 -10.08 3.05 20.80
C GLN A 274 -9.36 4.15 21.59
N LEU A 275 -9.16 5.33 20.99
CA LEU A 275 -8.54 6.46 21.70
C LEU A 275 -9.47 7.08 22.76
N LYS A 276 -10.80 7.03 22.52
CA LYS A 276 -11.81 7.54 23.49
C LYS A 276 -12.08 6.55 24.62
N LYS A 277 -11.78 5.25 24.41
CA LYS A 277 -11.98 4.23 25.44
C LYS A 277 -11.08 4.55 26.62
N LYS A 278 -11.70 4.82 27.80
CA LYS A 278 -10.96 5.01 29.05
C LYS A 278 -10.18 3.71 29.34
N GLU A 279 -8.97 3.86 29.90
CA GLU A 279 -8.25 2.72 30.43
C GLU A 279 -9.13 2.10 31.52
N GLU A 280 -9.62 0.88 31.27
CA GLU A 280 -10.16 0.05 32.34
C GLU A 280 -8.93 -0.35 33.17
N ALA A 281 -8.81 0.28 34.32
CA ALA A 281 -7.75 0.09 35.30
C ALA A 281 -7.68 -1.36 35.81
#